data_f2f5240dd526d5633ffa3cfd3a96a1ce
#
_entry.id   f2f5240dd526d5633ffa3cfd3a96a1ce
#
_cell.length_a   1.000
_cell.length_b   1.000
_cell.length_c   1.000
_cell.angle_alpha   90.00
_cell.angle_beta   90.00
_cell.angle_gamma   90.00
#
_symmetry.space_group_name_H-M   'P 1'
#
loop_
_entity.id
_entity.type
_entity.pdbx_description
1 polymer ?
#
loop_
_entity_poly.entity_id
_entity_poly.type
_entity_poly.pdbx_seq_one_letter_code
_entity_poly.pdbx_strand_id
1 'polypeptide(L)'
;MKYWISFIFTFWVVACSQPKKSSQEESYSSDTIRYAEGFSVQYFEDYTAVEVRDPWDSTRLLQRYLLVDRNRAVPTKLPKGTVVPIPVRNIVVYTAVHAAIIEQLGEEERIIGACEPRYIEAPAVKERIKSGQIVDMGEATAPNIELMIDKGVESIFVSPFQNSGYGTVEKLGIPIIEGQPLLSRNPARPSPPPTLVA
;
A
#
# COMPACT_ATOMS: atom_id res chain seq x y z
N MET A 1 57.80 30.13 -58.04
CA MET A 1 56.37 29.93 -57.95
C MET A 1 56.16 28.65 -57.10
N LYS A 2 55.84 28.81 -55.83
CA LYS A 2 55.61 27.69 -54.91
C LYS A 2 54.30 27.98 -54.15
N TYR A 3 53.26 27.28 -54.48
CA TYR A 3 52.00 27.33 -53.78
C TYR A 3 52.07 26.46 -52.54
N TRP A 4 51.95 27.06 -51.35
CA TRP A 4 51.92 26.33 -50.08
C TRP A 4 50.45 26.25 -49.67
N ILE A 5 49.86 25.05 -49.81
CA ILE A 5 48.50 24.76 -49.43
C ILE A 5 48.55 24.41 -47.94
N SER A 6 48.01 25.31 -47.13
CA SER A 6 47.80 25.10 -45.72
C SER A 6 46.54 24.26 -45.49
N PHE A 7 46.74 23.04 -45.05
CA PHE A 7 45.62 22.11 -44.76
C PHE A 7 45.17 22.35 -43.33
N ILE A 8 44.05 23.08 -43.16
CA ILE A 8 43.40 23.32 -41.86
C ILE A 8 42.56 22.07 -41.52
N PHE A 9 43.06 21.25 -40.58
CA PHE A 9 42.37 20.09 -40.06
C PHE A 9 41.40 20.58 -38.98
N THR A 10 40.10 20.71 -39.33
CA THR A 10 39.05 21.09 -38.42
C THR A 10 38.67 19.86 -37.55
N PHE A 11 39.11 19.88 -36.29
CA PHE A 11 38.79 18.85 -35.33
C PHE A 11 37.37 19.05 -34.82
N TRP A 12 36.43 18.25 -35.30
CA TRP A 12 35.05 18.23 -34.81
C TRP A 12 35.01 17.46 -33.50
N VAL A 13 34.93 18.20 -32.37
CA VAL A 13 34.67 17.61 -31.04
C VAL A 13 33.19 17.28 -30.98
N VAL A 14 32.85 16.03 -31.18
CA VAL A 14 31.52 15.50 -30.88
C VAL A 14 31.41 15.38 -29.38
N ALA A 15 30.79 16.36 -28.75
CA ALA A 15 30.38 16.29 -27.35
C ALA A 15 29.25 15.27 -27.24
N CYS A 16 29.60 14.04 -26.83
CA CYS A 16 28.62 13.05 -26.39
C CYS A 16 28.00 13.57 -25.08
N SER A 17 26.83 14.18 -25.19
CA SER A 17 25.96 14.43 -24.01
C SER A 17 25.43 13.07 -23.56
N GLN A 18 26.05 12.52 -22.52
CA GLN A 18 25.50 11.37 -21.83
C GLN A 18 24.11 11.74 -21.27
N PRO A 19 23.07 10.95 -21.53
CA PRO A 19 21.80 11.16 -20.86
C PRO A 19 22.00 11.03 -19.38
N LYS A 20 21.60 12.05 -18.61
CA LYS A 20 21.61 12.07 -17.16
C LYS A 20 20.84 10.84 -16.70
N LYS A 21 21.55 9.82 -16.23
CA LYS A 21 20.98 8.64 -15.59
C LYS A 21 20.13 9.17 -14.44
N SER A 22 18.81 9.09 -14.56
CA SER A 22 17.93 9.27 -13.41
C SER A 22 18.44 8.30 -12.35
N SER A 23 18.75 8.80 -11.17
CA SER A 23 19.12 7.99 -10.02
C SER A 23 17.91 7.11 -9.69
N GLN A 24 17.82 5.95 -10.34
CA GLN A 24 17.01 4.85 -9.84
C GLN A 24 17.72 4.41 -8.55
N GLU A 25 17.06 4.63 -7.43
CA GLU A 25 17.46 4.00 -6.18
C GLU A 25 17.49 2.49 -6.45
N GLU A 26 18.69 1.90 -6.36
CA GLU A 26 18.84 0.46 -6.57
C GLU A 26 18.13 -0.26 -5.43
N SER A 27 17.11 -1.07 -5.77
CA SER A 27 16.47 -1.94 -4.79
C SER A 27 17.50 -2.98 -4.30
N TYR A 28 17.60 -3.13 -2.98
CA TYR A 28 18.56 -4.04 -2.34
C TYR A 28 18.23 -5.51 -2.62
N SER A 29 16.97 -5.84 -2.73
CA SER A 29 16.45 -7.12 -3.26
C SER A 29 15.00 -6.95 -3.69
N SER A 30 14.57 -7.72 -4.68
CA SER A 30 13.16 -7.88 -5.00
C SER A 30 12.78 -9.32 -4.69
N ASP A 31 11.99 -9.52 -3.63
CA ASP A 31 11.38 -10.83 -3.41
C ASP A 31 10.23 -11.01 -4.39
N THR A 32 10.43 -11.92 -5.33
CA THR A 32 9.35 -12.39 -6.18
C THR A 32 8.48 -13.33 -5.36
N ILE A 33 7.37 -12.82 -4.84
CA ILE A 33 6.40 -13.63 -4.11
C ILE A 33 5.76 -14.59 -5.12
N ARG A 34 6.11 -15.87 -5.04
CA ARG A 34 5.81 -16.92 -6.04
C ARG A 34 4.32 -17.15 -6.29
N TYR A 35 3.45 -16.71 -5.40
CA TYR A 35 2.01 -17.06 -5.40
C TYR A 35 1.06 -15.87 -5.36
N ALA A 36 1.57 -14.63 -5.33
CA ALA A 36 0.74 -13.44 -5.31
C ALA A 36 1.04 -12.56 -6.53
N GLU A 37 0.16 -12.61 -7.51
CA GLU A 37 0.25 -11.75 -8.71
C GLU A 37 -0.25 -10.32 -8.45
N GLY A 38 -0.96 -10.11 -7.33
CA GLY A 38 -1.63 -8.85 -7.01
C GLY A 38 -0.75 -7.79 -6.34
N PHE A 39 0.46 -8.14 -5.89
CA PHE A 39 1.36 -7.17 -5.26
C PHE A 39 2.84 -7.54 -5.45
N SER A 40 3.72 -6.56 -5.27
CA SER A 40 5.16 -6.74 -5.26
C SER A 40 5.78 -6.03 -4.06
N VAL A 41 6.90 -6.57 -3.57
CA VAL A 41 7.67 -5.98 -2.47
C VAL A 41 9.09 -5.73 -2.94
N GLN A 42 9.59 -4.51 -2.69
CA GLN A 42 10.95 -4.10 -3.01
C GLN A 42 11.60 -3.51 -1.76
N TYR A 43 12.77 -4.00 -1.41
CA TYR A 43 13.51 -3.55 -0.24
C TYR A 43 14.55 -2.52 -0.64
N PHE A 44 14.56 -1.40 0.07
CA PHE A 44 15.55 -0.33 -0.04
C PHE A 44 16.23 -0.14 1.32
N GLU A 45 17.30 0.63 1.36
CA GLU A 45 18.08 0.85 2.60
C GLU A 45 17.24 1.49 3.72
N ASP A 46 16.39 2.48 3.38
CA ASP A 46 15.65 3.29 4.33
C ASP A 46 14.15 3.00 4.37
N TYR A 47 13.63 2.23 3.44
CA TYR A 47 12.20 1.90 3.35
C TYR A 47 11.96 0.61 2.56
N THR A 48 10.76 0.07 2.69
CA THR A 48 10.27 -1.02 1.84
C THR A 48 9.09 -0.52 1.02
N ALA A 49 9.14 -0.68 -0.29
CA ALA A 49 8.01 -0.36 -1.15
C ALA A 49 7.13 -1.59 -1.37
N VAL A 50 5.83 -1.44 -1.14
CA VAL A 50 4.81 -2.44 -1.45
C VAL A 50 3.89 -1.83 -2.50
N GLU A 51 3.83 -2.44 -3.68
CA GLU A 51 2.94 -2.03 -4.76
C GLU A 51 1.79 -3.01 -4.88
N VAL A 52 0.58 -2.51 -4.83
CA VAL A 52 -0.66 -3.28 -4.98
C VAL A 52 -1.27 -2.97 -6.34
N ARG A 53 -1.52 -4.02 -7.13
CA ARG A 53 -2.13 -3.89 -8.45
C ARG A 53 -3.64 -3.69 -8.33
N ASP A 54 -4.19 -2.97 -9.31
CA ASP A 54 -5.64 -2.80 -9.41
C ASP A 54 -6.28 -4.17 -9.75
N PRO A 55 -7.23 -4.66 -8.95
CA PRO A 55 -7.86 -5.97 -9.17
C PRO A 55 -8.78 -6.00 -10.39
N TRP A 56 -9.26 -4.85 -10.82
CA TRP A 56 -10.13 -4.71 -11.99
C TRP A 56 -9.32 -4.45 -13.28
N ASP A 57 -8.08 -3.94 -13.14
CA ASP A 57 -7.15 -3.71 -14.25
C ASP A 57 -5.72 -3.96 -13.78
N SER A 58 -5.24 -5.18 -13.99
CA SER A 58 -3.90 -5.62 -13.56
C SER A 58 -2.73 -4.84 -14.21
N THR A 59 -3.01 -4.02 -15.24
CA THR A 59 -2.00 -3.14 -15.85
C THR A 59 -1.79 -1.86 -15.04
N ARG A 60 -2.70 -1.55 -14.11
CA ARG A 60 -2.68 -0.36 -13.27
C ARG A 60 -2.20 -0.68 -11.87
N LEU A 61 -1.53 0.30 -11.28
CA LEU A 61 -1.21 0.31 -9.87
C LEU A 61 -2.42 0.89 -9.11
N LEU A 62 -2.95 0.11 -8.16
CA LEU A 62 -3.97 0.60 -7.24
C LEU A 62 -3.32 1.55 -6.23
N GLN A 63 -2.27 1.06 -5.55
CA GLN A 63 -1.64 1.81 -4.47
C GLN A 63 -0.16 1.43 -4.34
N ARG A 64 0.66 2.39 -3.85
CA ARG A 64 2.03 2.15 -3.42
C ARG A 64 2.17 2.58 -1.97
N TYR A 65 2.60 1.65 -1.12
CA TYR A 65 2.94 1.90 0.27
C TYR A 65 4.44 1.94 0.44
N LEU A 66 4.90 2.92 1.22
CA LEU A 66 6.30 3.11 1.57
C LEU A 66 6.41 2.86 3.08
N LEU A 67 6.84 1.65 3.43
CA LEU A 67 6.97 1.22 4.81
C LEU A 67 8.28 1.77 5.38
N VAL A 68 8.19 2.64 6.37
CA VAL A 68 9.34 3.31 7.00
C VAL A 68 9.37 2.95 8.48
N ASP A 69 10.54 2.59 9.01
CA ASP A 69 10.69 2.36 10.45
C ASP A 69 10.33 3.63 11.23
N ARG A 70 9.37 3.52 12.16
CA ARG A 70 8.88 4.67 12.95
C ARG A 70 9.93 5.30 13.86
N ASN A 71 11.01 4.56 14.16
CA ASN A 71 12.11 5.06 14.98
C ASN A 71 13.17 5.80 14.15
N ARG A 72 13.01 5.84 12.82
CA ARG A 72 13.90 6.54 11.90
C ARG A 72 13.22 7.78 11.33
N ALA A 73 14.02 8.75 10.94
CA ALA A 73 13.50 9.90 10.20
C ALA A 73 12.98 9.46 8.84
N VAL A 74 11.84 10.01 8.42
CA VAL A 74 11.31 9.73 7.08
C VAL A 74 12.30 10.26 6.04
N PRO A 75 12.75 9.43 5.08
CA PRO A 75 13.69 9.85 4.04
C PRO A 75 13.16 11.05 3.25
N THR A 76 14.02 12.01 2.96
CA THR A 76 13.63 13.24 2.24
C THR A 76 13.35 13.00 0.76
N LYS A 77 13.84 11.89 0.21
CA LYS A 77 13.66 11.50 -1.19
C LYS A 77 12.91 10.17 -1.23
N LEU A 78 11.60 10.24 -1.20
CA LEU A 78 10.73 9.09 -1.40
C LEU A 78 10.03 9.17 -2.76
N PRO A 79 9.79 8.03 -3.43
CA PRO A 79 8.91 8.00 -4.58
C PRO A 79 7.48 8.36 -4.19
N LYS A 80 6.63 8.63 -5.18
CA LYS A 80 5.20 8.89 -4.90
C LYS A 80 4.55 7.64 -4.31
N GLY A 81 3.91 7.77 -3.16
CA GLY A 81 3.22 6.68 -2.46
C GLY A 81 2.73 7.12 -1.08
N THR A 82 2.01 6.24 -0.41
CA THR A 82 1.53 6.44 0.96
C THR A 82 2.59 5.98 1.95
N VAL A 83 3.11 6.89 2.76
CA VAL A 83 4.08 6.54 3.82
C VAL A 83 3.35 5.88 4.97
N VAL A 84 3.83 4.71 5.38
CA VAL A 84 3.27 3.93 6.49
C VAL A 84 4.38 3.66 7.51
N PRO A 85 4.32 4.29 8.70
CA PRO A 85 5.25 4.00 9.78
C PRO A 85 5.07 2.57 10.30
N ILE A 86 6.14 1.78 10.36
CA ILE A 86 6.10 0.41 10.85
C ILE A 86 6.95 0.25 12.14
N PRO A 87 6.55 -0.65 13.06
CA PRO A 87 5.31 -1.42 13.08
C PRO A 87 4.06 -0.53 13.20
N VAL A 88 3.00 -0.89 12.50
CA VAL A 88 1.72 -0.17 12.55
C VAL A 88 1.10 -0.33 13.94
N ARG A 89 0.49 0.73 14.46
CA ARG A 89 -0.23 0.76 15.75
C ARG A 89 -1.60 1.39 15.53
N ASN A 90 -2.46 1.30 16.55
CA ASN A 90 -3.76 2.01 16.55
C ASN A 90 -4.53 1.86 15.24
N ILE A 91 -4.86 0.60 14.92
CA ILE A 91 -5.51 0.23 13.67
C ILE A 91 -7.02 0.36 13.81
N VAL A 92 -7.68 0.91 12.78
CA VAL A 92 -9.11 0.77 12.56
C VAL A 92 -9.34 -0.20 11.40
N VAL A 93 -10.23 -1.16 11.58
CA VAL A 93 -10.65 -2.10 10.55
C VAL A 93 -12.06 -1.79 10.07
N TYR A 94 -12.24 -1.78 8.75
CA TYR A 94 -13.56 -1.53 8.14
C TYR A 94 -14.31 -2.80 7.83
N THR A 95 -13.65 -3.96 7.86
CA THR A 95 -14.29 -5.23 7.53
C THR A 95 -13.89 -6.34 8.48
N ALA A 96 -14.81 -7.28 8.70
CA ALA A 96 -14.57 -8.48 9.50
C ALA A 96 -13.39 -9.32 8.97
N VAL A 97 -13.12 -9.27 7.66
CA VAL A 97 -12.03 -10.01 7.04
C VAL A 97 -10.68 -9.49 7.51
N HIS A 98 -10.48 -8.16 7.55
CA HIS A 98 -9.25 -7.57 8.07
C HIS A 98 -9.05 -7.86 9.55
N ALA A 99 -10.13 -7.80 10.35
CA ALA A 99 -10.09 -8.18 11.75
C ALA A 99 -9.59 -9.61 11.94
N ALA A 100 -10.15 -10.57 11.17
CA ALA A 100 -9.76 -11.97 11.23
C ALA A 100 -8.31 -12.22 10.78
N ILE A 101 -7.83 -11.51 9.76
CA ILE A 101 -6.44 -11.63 9.29
C ILE A 101 -5.48 -11.10 10.35
N ILE A 102 -5.77 -9.95 10.95
CA ILE A 102 -4.91 -9.35 11.99
C ILE A 102 -4.87 -10.27 13.23
N GLU A 103 -6.01 -10.87 13.63
CA GLU A 103 -6.05 -11.87 14.69
C GLU A 103 -5.21 -13.11 14.35
N GLN A 104 -5.30 -13.64 13.13
CA GLN A 104 -4.47 -14.78 12.70
C GLN A 104 -2.97 -14.48 12.73
N LEU A 105 -2.58 -13.22 12.60
CA LEU A 105 -1.20 -12.77 12.76
C LEU A 105 -0.80 -12.57 14.22
N GLY A 106 -1.73 -12.69 15.19
CA GLY A 106 -1.50 -12.45 16.62
C GLY A 106 -1.33 -10.97 16.95
N GLU A 107 -1.89 -10.07 16.15
CA GLU A 107 -1.72 -8.62 16.26
C GLU A 107 -3.05 -7.90 16.57
N GLU A 108 -4.05 -8.62 17.08
CA GLU A 108 -5.37 -8.08 17.44
C GLU A 108 -5.31 -6.96 18.48
N GLU A 109 -4.25 -6.92 19.29
CA GLU A 109 -4.03 -5.85 20.27
C GLU A 109 -3.85 -4.47 19.62
N ARG A 110 -3.44 -4.44 18.35
CA ARG A 110 -3.27 -3.20 17.59
C ARG A 110 -4.57 -2.63 17.08
N ILE A 111 -5.65 -3.42 17.07
CA ILE A 111 -6.97 -2.95 16.68
C ILE A 111 -7.57 -2.17 17.84
N ILE A 112 -7.80 -0.87 17.63
CA ILE A 112 -8.43 0.02 18.61
C ILE A 112 -9.84 0.45 18.24
N GLY A 113 -10.23 0.24 16.98
CA GLY A 113 -11.54 0.55 16.48
C GLY A 113 -11.96 -0.31 15.30
N ALA A 114 -13.25 -0.46 15.13
CA ALA A 114 -13.84 -1.20 14.03
C ALA A 114 -15.10 -0.49 13.52
N CYS A 115 -15.27 -0.44 12.21
CA CYS A 115 -16.57 -0.12 11.63
C CYS A 115 -17.45 -1.37 11.68
N GLU A 116 -18.74 -1.16 11.97
CA GLU A 116 -19.76 -2.23 12.01
C GLU A 116 -19.30 -3.48 12.81
N PRO A 117 -18.84 -3.34 14.07
CA PRO A 117 -18.27 -4.42 14.86
C PRO A 117 -19.23 -5.61 15.08
N ARG A 118 -20.52 -5.40 14.85
CA ARG A 118 -21.56 -6.45 14.89
C ARG A 118 -21.30 -7.61 13.92
N TYR A 119 -20.54 -7.37 12.85
CA TYR A 119 -20.22 -8.39 11.85
C TYR A 119 -18.89 -9.10 12.07
N ILE A 120 -18.15 -8.71 13.11
CA ILE A 120 -16.86 -9.31 13.41
C ILE A 120 -17.06 -10.57 14.26
N GLU A 121 -16.65 -11.71 13.70
CA GLU A 121 -16.75 -13.02 14.35
C GLU A 121 -15.39 -13.58 14.83
N ALA A 122 -14.27 -12.91 14.53
CA ALA A 122 -12.93 -13.24 15.01
C ALA A 122 -12.93 -13.27 16.55
N PRO A 123 -12.66 -14.41 17.22
CA PRO A 123 -12.96 -14.60 18.65
C PRO A 123 -12.25 -13.60 19.57
N ALA A 124 -10.94 -13.43 19.42
CA ALA A 124 -10.17 -12.50 20.28
C ALA A 124 -10.58 -11.05 20.03
N VAL A 125 -10.80 -10.65 18.77
CA VAL A 125 -11.29 -9.32 18.44
C VAL A 125 -12.69 -9.09 19.01
N LYS A 126 -13.58 -10.09 18.95
CA LYS A 126 -14.93 -10.03 19.52
C LYS A 126 -14.94 -9.82 21.04
N GLU A 127 -14.04 -10.50 21.77
CA GLU A 127 -13.89 -10.29 23.21
C GLU A 127 -13.38 -8.88 23.52
N ARG A 128 -12.47 -8.34 22.72
CA ARG A 128 -11.97 -6.97 22.87
C ARG A 128 -13.03 -5.90 22.55
N ILE A 129 -13.95 -6.19 21.62
CA ILE A 129 -15.13 -5.35 21.38
C ILE A 129 -16.05 -5.36 22.60
N LYS A 130 -16.36 -6.54 23.15
CA LYS A 130 -17.22 -6.67 24.33
C LYS A 130 -16.63 -6.00 25.57
N SER A 131 -15.32 -6.04 25.75
CA SER A 131 -14.62 -5.39 26.87
C SER A 131 -14.41 -3.88 26.66
N GLY A 132 -14.83 -3.31 25.51
CA GLY A 132 -14.66 -1.89 25.20
C GLY A 132 -13.25 -1.48 24.83
N GLN A 133 -12.35 -2.43 24.61
CA GLN A 133 -10.98 -2.15 24.12
C GLN A 133 -10.94 -1.78 22.65
N ILE A 134 -11.92 -2.25 21.87
CA ILE A 134 -12.13 -1.87 20.48
C ILE A 134 -13.42 -1.06 20.43
N VAL A 135 -13.32 0.17 19.92
CA VAL A 135 -14.42 1.12 19.88
C VAL A 135 -15.19 1.00 18.56
N ASP A 136 -16.51 1.14 18.62
CA ASP A 136 -17.35 1.22 17.42
C ASP A 136 -17.13 2.57 16.73
N MET A 137 -16.61 2.51 15.50
CA MET A 137 -16.35 3.68 14.65
C MET A 137 -17.53 4.04 13.72
N GLY A 138 -18.66 3.37 13.86
CA GLY A 138 -19.85 3.58 13.04
C GLY A 138 -19.87 2.76 11.76
N GLU A 139 -20.60 3.24 10.78
CA GLU A 139 -20.73 2.57 9.48
C GLU A 139 -19.50 2.84 8.61
N ALA A 140 -19.07 1.84 7.82
CA ALA A 140 -17.90 1.97 6.94
C ALA A 140 -18.04 3.09 5.89
N THR A 141 -19.27 3.42 5.50
CA THR A 141 -19.58 4.51 4.56
C THR A 141 -19.64 5.90 5.21
N ALA A 142 -19.83 5.95 6.53
CA ALA A 142 -19.93 7.19 7.31
C ALA A 142 -19.31 7.01 8.71
N PRO A 143 -17.98 6.78 8.77
CA PRO A 143 -17.30 6.53 10.03
C PRO A 143 -17.20 7.78 10.89
N ASN A 144 -17.08 7.59 12.20
CA ASN A 144 -16.93 8.69 13.16
C ASN A 144 -15.49 9.24 13.14
N ILE A 145 -15.29 10.28 12.32
CA ILE A 145 -13.98 10.93 12.09
C ILE A 145 -13.42 11.55 13.37
N GLU A 146 -14.26 12.19 14.18
CA GLU A 146 -13.85 12.84 15.42
C GLU A 146 -13.30 11.82 16.40
N LEU A 147 -13.97 10.67 16.51
CA LEU A 147 -13.53 9.58 17.36
C LEU A 147 -12.22 8.95 16.87
N MET A 148 -12.03 8.85 15.54
CA MET A 148 -10.74 8.38 14.97
C MET A 148 -9.58 9.30 15.36
N ILE A 149 -9.80 10.60 15.31
CA ILE A 149 -8.79 11.60 15.69
C ILE A 149 -8.51 11.52 17.21
N ASP A 150 -9.58 11.48 18.02
CA ASP A 150 -9.47 11.40 19.50
C ASP A 150 -8.69 10.15 19.93
N LYS A 151 -8.92 9.02 19.30
CA LYS A 151 -8.25 7.75 19.58
C LYS A 151 -6.84 7.65 18.98
N GLY A 152 -6.37 8.64 18.23
CA GLY A 152 -5.06 8.64 17.62
C GLY A 152 -4.86 7.49 16.65
N VAL A 153 -5.84 7.28 15.74
CA VAL A 153 -5.76 6.25 14.70
C VAL A 153 -4.56 6.52 13.79
N GLU A 154 -3.71 5.51 13.60
CA GLU A 154 -2.50 5.62 12.78
C GLU A 154 -2.64 4.96 11.41
N SER A 155 -3.60 4.05 11.24
CA SER A 155 -3.89 3.44 9.94
C SER A 155 -5.29 2.84 9.89
N ILE A 156 -5.83 2.75 8.69
CA ILE A 156 -7.17 2.25 8.43
C ILE A 156 -7.06 1.13 7.40
N PHE A 157 -7.58 -0.05 7.74
CA PHE A 157 -7.58 -1.20 6.85
C PHE A 157 -8.95 -1.33 6.19
N VAL A 158 -8.97 -1.30 4.87
CA VAL A 158 -10.18 -1.31 4.06
C VAL A 158 -10.10 -2.31 2.92
N SER A 159 -11.25 -2.73 2.41
CA SER A 159 -11.34 -3.41 1.12
C SER A 159 -11.56 -2.36 0.03
N PRO A 160 -10.83 -2.41 -1.07
CA PRO A 160 -11.02 -1.47 -2.18
C PRO A 160 -12.37 -1.70 -2.86
N PHE A 161 -13.00 -0.61 -3.27
CA PHE A 161 -14.20 -0.62 -4.08
C PHE A 161 -13.94 0.01 -5.44
N GLN A 162 -14.51 -0.58 -6.48
CA GLN A 162 -14.36 -0.04 -7.83
C GLN A 162 -14.99 1.36 -7.94
N ASN A 163 -14.21 2.33 -8.40
CA ASN A 163 -14.64 3.72 -8.65
C ASN A 163 -15.19 4.49 -7.43
N SER A 164 -14.90 4.08 -6.22
CA SER A 164 -15.27 4.82 -5.02
C SER A 164 -14.05 5.20 -4.18
N GLY A 165 -14.11 6.40 -3.61
CA GLY A 165 -13.16 6.85 -2.61
C GLY A 165 -13.68 6.62 -1.19
N TYR A 166 -12.86 6.95 -0.20
CA TYR A 166 -13.20 6.80 1.22
C TYR A 166 -13.71 8.12 1.84
N GLY A 167 -14.08 9.06 0.99
CA GLY A 167 -14.72 10.31 1.41
C GLY A 167 -13.86 11.18 2.33
N THR A 168 -14.44 11.60 3.47
CA THR A 168 -13.79 12.53 4.39
C THR A 168 -12.54 11.94 5.05
N VAL A 169 -12.46 10.60 5.19
CA VAL A 169 -11.32 9.89 5.80
C VAL A 169 -10.03 10.15 5.06
N GLU A 170 -10.06 10.28 3.72
CA GLU A 170 -8.89 10.59 2.90
C GLU A 170 -8.21 11.92 3.27
N LYS A 171 -9.00 12.86 3.82
CA LYS A 171 -8.52 14.19 4.21
C LYS A 171 -7.79 14.21 5.55
N LEU A 172 -7.86 13.12 6.32
CA LEU A 172 -7.23 13.03 7.63
C LEU A 172 -5.70 12.87 7.55
N GLY A 173 -5.17 12.48 6.39
CA GLY A 173 -3.76 12.14 6.24
C GLY A 173 -3.36 10.84 6.94
N ILE A 174 -4.34 10.06 7.42
CA ILE A 174 -4.10 8.73 7.99
C ILE A 174 -3.91 7.75 6.82
N PRO A 175 -2.86 6.92 6.83
CA PRO A 175 -2.66 5.89 5.81
C PRO A 175 -3.87 4.95 5.70
N ILE A 176 -4.45 4.89 4.50
CA ILE A 176 -5.50 3.92 4.17
C ILE A 176 -4.83 2.75 3.49
N ILE A 177 -4.94 1.56 4.10
CA ILE A 177 -4.34 0.33 3.63
C ILE A 177 -5.41 -0.53 2.98
N GLU A 178 -5.35 -0.62 1.67
CA GLU A 178 -6.28 -1.37 0.84
C GLU A 178 -5.81 -2.82 0.72
N GLY A 179 -6.45 -3.71 1.47
CA GLY A 179 -6.20 -5.14 1.42
C GLY A 179 -7.25 -5.86 0.58
N GLN A 180 -6.81 -6.80 -0.27
CA GLN A 180 -7.70 -7.62 -1.09
C GLN A 180 -7.59 -9.10 -0.75
N PRO A 181 -8.13 -9.55 0.39
CA PRO A 181 -8.00 -10.95 0.77
C PRO A 181 -8.74 -11.92 -0.16
N LEU A 182 -9.69 -11.43 -0.96
CA LEU A 182 -10.57 -12.27 -1.78
C LEU A 182 -10.14 -12.41 -3.25
N LEU A 183 -9.16 -11.64 -3.72
CA LEU A 183 -8.80 -11.57 -5.14
C LEU A 183 -7.42 -12.15 -5.46
N SER A 184 -6.72 -12.75 -4.48
CA SER A 184 -5.58 -13.59 -4.82
C SER A 184 -6.09 -14.77 -5.64
N ARG A 185 -5.96 -14.71 -6.96
CA ARG A 185 -6.16 -15.88 -7.81
C ARG A 185 -5.16 -16.94 -7.34
N ASN A 186 -5.66 -17.92 -6.62
CA ASN A 186 -4.92 -19.17 -6.46
C ASN A 186 -4.91 -19.84 -7.84
N PRO A 187 -3.78 -19.93 -8.54
CA PRO A 187 -3.73 -20.55 -9.86
C PRO A 187 -4.13 -22.03 -9.83
N ALA A 188 -4.21 -22.63 -8.63
CA ALA A 188 -4.68 -24.01 -8.42
C ALA A 188 -6.21 -24.12 -8.25
N ARG A 189 -6.95 -23.02 -8.22
CA ARG A 189 -8.41 -23.06 -8.13
C ARG A 189 -9.00 -22.61 -9.47
N PRO A 190 -9.62 -23.54 -10.25
CA PRO A 190 -10.31 -23.15 -11.47
C PRO A 190 -11.41 -22.13 -11.12
N SER A 191 -11.54 -21.08 -11.93
CA SER A 191 -12.64 -20.12 -11.83
C SER A 191 -13.97 -20.87 -11.84
N PRO A 192 -14.94 -20.54 -10.96
CA PRO A 192 -16.27 -21.12 -11.04
C PRO A 192 -16.87 -20.79 -12.42
N PRO A 193 -17.60 -21.75 -13.04
CA PRO A 193 -18.22 -21.50 -14.31
C PRO A 193 -19.20 -20.32 -14.20
N PRO A 194 -19.38 -19.51 -15.26
CA PRO A 194 -20.34 -18.42 -15.27
C PRO A 194 -21.73 -18.99 -14.95
N THR A 195 -22.34 -18.49 -13.89
CA THR A 195 -23.71 -18.84 -13.56
C THR A 195 -24.61 -18.24 -14.63
N LEU A 196 -25.10 -19.08 -15.53
CA LEU A 196 -26.18 -18.70 -16.46
C LEU A 196 -27.40 -18.41 -15.60
N VAL A 197 -27.71 -17.13 -15.43
CA VAL A 197 -29.00 -16.70 -14.89
C VAL A 197 -30.00 -16.90 -16.02
N ALA A 198 -30.89 -17.88 -15.84
CA ALA A 198 -32.04 -18.11 -16.68
C ALA A 198 -33.16 -17.14 -16.31
#